data_37c86bd70d9edad31dce0bce9c325e98
#
_entry.id   37c86bd70d9edad31dce0bce9c325e98
#
_cell.length_a   1.000
_cell.length_b   1.000
_cell.length_c   1.000
_cell.angle_alpha   90.00
_cell.angle_beta   90.00
_cell.angle_gamma   90.00
#
_symmetry.space_group_name_H-M   'P 1'
#
loop_
_entity.id
_entity.type
_entity.pdbx_description
1 polymer ?
#
loop_
_entity_poly.entity_id
_entity_poly.type
_entity_poly.pdbx_seq_one_letter_code
_entity_poly.pdbx_strand_id
1 'polypeptide(L)'
;MSSTLPARTYLYFGAQSINLTTAVMSVSMAAIVGAALAPTSSLATVPYGVQFLLLMLATYPVSRLMQRIGRKRAFMLGAVPLAISGLSGFWAVEHQHFGALILSHGALGVYIAFANFNRFAATDDLEPALKPRALSLVVAGGVLAAVAGPALTELCRDVAGHSMFSLCYAAFIGLASLSLLIALCLPSSPPAAAVATQRASQATQRLPASILLAMAVAAAGYGIMNLLMIQASMHMGHLHEDFSAIRLAIQWHVIAMFAPSFFTGAIIARLGIKRTLCAGLALLASCAVLNIVTQGYLMLSASLIVLGLGWNLTYVGAGALLAQASQGRADAFQLQGRNDLAIAICAMLGAFAPAMLLEGVGWVGSNVLCALLAVALLVAVPVGLADSEKRSRGPAA
;
A
#
# COMPACT_ATOMS: atom_id res chain seq x y z
N MET A 1 -7.63 -23.32 -22.04
CA MET A 1 -8.00 -22.11 -21.27
C MET A 1 -6.83 -21.15 -21.35
N SER A 2 -7.07 -19.90 -21.71
CA SER A 2 -6.03 -18.87 -21.93
C SER A 2 -5.28 -18.59 -20.61
N SER A 3 -3.97 -18.81 -20.58
CA SER A 3 -3.09 -18.50 -19.45
C SER A 3 -2.75 -16.99 -19.37
N THR A 4 -3.33 -16.19 -20.24
CA THR A 4 -3.04 -14.76 -20.40
C THR A 4 -3.98 -13.90 -19.56
N LEU A 5 -3.43 -12.86 -18.93
CA LEU A 5 -4.22 -11.88 -18.20
C LEU A 5 -5.02 -10.99 -19.16
N PRO A 6 -6.26 -10.58 -18.82
CA PRO A 6 -7.06 -9.70 -19.67
C PRO A 6 -6.42 -8.30 -19.77
N ALA A 7 -6.65 -7.60 -20.88
CA ALA A 7 -6.10 -6.27 -21.15
C ALA A 7 -6.41 -5.24 -20.03
N ARG A 8 -7.58 -5.35 -19.37
CA ARG A 8 -7.94 -4.49 -18.23
C ARG A 8 -6.94 -4.57 -17.06
N THR A 9 -6.23 -5.70 -16.88
CA THR A 9 -5.22 -5.83 -15.81
C THR A 9 -4.05 -4.86 -16.04
N TYR A 10 -3.66 -4.61 -17.28
CA TYR A 10 -2.62 -3.65 -17.62
C TYR A 10 -3.08 -2.20 -17.43
N LEU A 11 -4.37 -1.91 -17.59
CA LEU A 11 -4.94 -0.61 -17.23
C LEU A 11 -4.85 -0.37 -15.72
N TYR A 12 -5.16 -1.37 -14.90
CA TYR A 12 -5.00 -1.30 -13.45
C TYR A 12 -3.54 -1.20 -13.02
N PHE A 13 -2.61 -1.87 -13.72
CA PHE A 13 -1.18 -1.69 -13.52
C PHE A 13 -0.76 -0.23 -13.75
N GLY A 14 -1.19 0.39 -14.86
CA GLY A 14 -0.93 1.81 -15.14
C GLY A 14 -1.55 2.74 -14.10
N ALA A 15 -2.81 2.50 -13.70
CA ALA A 15 -3.48 3.28 -12.65
C ALA A 15 -2.75 3.17 -11.30
N GLN A 16 -2.27 1.97 -10.95
CA GLN A 16 -1.50 1.77 -9.72
C GLN A 16 -0.12 2.42 -9.79
N SER A 17 0.51 2.44 -10.96
CA SER A 17 1.77 3.17 -11.17
C SER A 17 1.58 4.67 -10.91
N ILE A 18 0.49 5.27 -11.40
CA ILE A 18 0.14 6.67 -11.12
C ILE A 18 -0.05 6.88 -9.62
N ASN A 19 -0.84 6.02 -8.95
CA ASN A 19 -1.08 6.10 -7.51
C ASN A 19 0.23 6.14 -6.71
N LEU A 20 1.12 5.19 -6.99
CA LEU A 20 2.39 5.09 -6.26
C LEU A 20 3.36 6.20 -6.64
N THR A 21 3.32 6.71 -7.89
CA THR A 21 4.09 7.90 -8.31
C THR A 21 3.67 9.12 -7.50
N THR A 22 2.36 9.39 -7.34
CA THR A 22 1.88 10.51 -6.51
C THR A 22 2.29 10.36 -5.05
N ALA A 23 2.26 9.13 -4.50
CA ALA A 23 2.70 8.86 -3.13
C ALA A 23 4.21 9.10 -2.94
N VAL A 24 5.05 8.67 -3.91
CA VAL A 24 6.50 8.89 -3.88
C VAL A 24 6.83 10.38 -4.01
N MET A 25 6.17 11.10 -4.93
CA MET A 25 6.34 12.56 -5.05
C MET A 25 5.95 13.26 -3.75
N SER A 26 4.80 12.90 -3.17
CA SER A 26 4.31 13.47 -1.91
C SER A 26 5.32 13.28 -0.78
N VAL A 27 5.81 12.07 -0.54
CA VAL A 27 6.78 11.82 0.54
C VAL A 27 8.10 12.56 0.34
N SER A 28 8.51 12.75 -0.92
CA SER A 28 9.77 13.43 -1.26
C SER A 28 9.74 14.92 -0.94
N MET A 29 8.57 15.58 -1.03
CA MET A 29 8.46 17.04 -0.87
C MET A 29 7.69 17.49 0.37
N ALA A 30 6.86 16.61 0.98
CA ALA A 30 5.91 16.99 2.03
C ALA A 30 6.58 17.68 3.24
N ALA A 31 7.70 17.13 3.72
CA ALA A 31 8.40 17.69 4.88
C ALA A 31 9.07 19.04 4.54
N ILE A 32 9.63 19.18 3.35
CA ILE A 32 10.33 20.39 2.91
C ILE A 32 9.32 21.53 2.72
N VAL A 33 8.26 21.28 1.94
CA VAL A 33 7.21 22.28 1.68
C VAL A 33 6.43 22.58 2.96
N GLY A 34 6.16 21.55 3.78
CA GLY A 34 5.51 21.71 5.07
C GLY A 34 6.32 22.63 6.00
N ALA A 35 7.64 22.45 6.09
CA ALA A 35 8.52 23.29 6.90
C ALA A 35 8.61 24.74 6.36
N ALA A 36 8.56 24.91 5.03
CA ALA A 36 8.60 26.24 4.41
C ALA A 36 7.32 27.07 4.66
N LEU A 37 6.15 26.40 4.69
CA LEU A 37 4.85 27.07 4.81
C LEU A 37 4.25 27.07 6.22
N ALA A 38 4.74 26.21 7.11
CA ALA A 38 4.16 26.08 8.46
C ALA A 38 4.40 27.32 9.32
N PRO A 39 3.39 27.81 10.06
CA PRO A 39 3.56 28.92 10.99
C PRO A 39 4.56 28.65 12.11
N THR A 40 4.73 27.38 12.48
CA THR A 40 5.70 26.90 13.47
C THR A 40 6.31 25.58 13.01
N SER A 41 7.55 25.28 13.41
CA SER A 41 8.25 24.05 13.02
C SER A 41 7.52 22.77 13.44
N SER A 42 6.78 22.81 14.54
CA SER A 42 5.97 21.68 15.04
C SER A 42 4.82 21.29 14.10
N LEU A 43 4.38 22.19 13.24
CA LEU A 43 3.29 21.97 12.28
C LEU A 43 3.79 21.49 10.91
N ALA A 44 5.09 21.44 10.66
CA ALA A 44 5.68 21.12 9.36
C ALA A 44 5.19 19.79 8.77
N THR A 45 4.93 18.78 9.58
CA THR A 45 4.49 17.43 9.15
C THR A 45 2.96 17.27 9.13
N VAL A 46 2.20 18.27 9.58
CA VAL A 46 0.73 18.18 9.64
C VAL A 46 0.08 17.91 8.29
N PRO A 47 0.46 18.54 7.16
CA PRO A 47 -0.13 18.21 5.86
C PRO A 47 0.01 16.73 5.51
N TYR A 48 1.21 16.16 5.70
CA TYR A 48 1.46 14.75 5.46
C TYR A 48 0.70 13.83 6.41
N GLY A 49 0.58 14.21 7.69
CA GLY A 49 -0.26 13.50 8.67
C GLY A 49 -1.74 13.48 8.27
N VAL A 50 -2.27 14.60 7.78
CA VAL A 50 -3.65 14.71 7.29
C VAL A 50 -3.88 13.83 6.05
N GLN A 51 -2.87 13.65 5.19
CA GLN A 51 -2.95 12.70 4.07
C GLN A 51 -3.24 11.27 4.55
N PHE A 52 -2.50 10.77 5.56
CA PHE A 52 -2.75 9.43 6.12
C PHE A 52 -4.08 9.34 6.87
N LEU A 53 -4.43 10.39 7.60
CA LEU A 53 -5.71 10.45 8.30
C LEU A 53 -6.88 10.34 7.32
N LEU A 54 -6.90 11.12 6.23
CA LEU A 54 -7.97 11.09 5.25
C LEU A 54 -7.92 9.83 4.38
N LEU A 55 -6.74 9.28 4.10
CA LEU A 55 -6.61 7.95 3.51
C LEU A 55 -7.34 6.91 4.37
N MET A 56 -7.04 6.86 5.67
CA MET A 56 -7.66 5.92 6.61
C MET A 56 -9.18 6.11 6.68
N LEU A 57 -9.64 7.34 6.88
CA LEU A 57 -11.07 7.65 7.01
C LEU A 57 -11.86 7.39 5.72
N ALA A 58 -11.27 7.63 4.55
CA ALA A 58 -11.93 7.44 3.25
C ALA A 58 -11.96 5.98 2.79
N THR A 59 -11.01 5.13 3.23
CA THR A 59 -10.83 3.78 2.70
C THR A 59 -12.10 2.92 2.78
N TYR A 60 -12.75 2.85 3.93
CA TYR A 60 -13.98 2.05 4.09
C TYR A 60 -15.19 2.67 3.36
N PRO A 61 -15.48 3.98 3.47
CA PRO A 61 -16.50 4.64 2.65
C PRO A 61 -16.32 4.44 1.14
N VAL A 62 -15.10 4.53 0.63
CA VAL A 62 -14.78 4.29 -0.79
C VAL A 62 -15.14 2.86 -1.21
N SER A 63 -14.83 1.87 -0.40
CA SER A 63 -15.20 0.47 -0.70
C SER A 63 -16.72 0.29 -0.81
N ARG A 64 -17.48 0.94 0.08
CA ARG A 64 -18.95 0.97 0.05
C ARG A 64 -19.48 1.70 -1.19
N LEU A 65 -18.84 2.80 -1.56
CA LEU A 65 -19.17 3.54 -2.78
C LEU A 65 -18.94 2.66 -4.01
N MET A 66 -17.79 1.99 -4.11
CA MET A 66 -17.49 1.05 -5.20
C MET A 66 -18.53 -0.06 -5.33
N GLN A 67 -19.02 -0.58 -4.20
CA GLN A 67 -20.09 -1.56 -4.18
C GLN A 67 -21.40 -1.02 -4.80
N ARG A 68 -21.73 0.27 -4.56
CA ARG A 68 -22.97 0.91 -4.99
C ARG A 68 -22.95 1.34 -6.46
N ILE A 69 -21.86 1.97 -6.91
CA ILE A 69 -21.78 2.59 -8.25
C ILE A 69 -20.89 1.85 -9.24
N GLY A 70 -20.19 0.79 -8.78
CA GLY A 70 -19.23 -0.01 -9.56
C GLY A 70 -17.83 0.61 -9.62
N ARG A 71 -16.85 -0.22 -10.00
CA ARG A 71 -15.41 0.14 -10.02
C ARG A 71 -15.12 1.32 -10.92
N LYS A 72 -15.58 1.26 -12.18
CA LYS A 72 -15.30 2.30 -13.20
C LYS A 72 -15.70 3.69 -12.72
N ARG A 73 -16.96 3.86 -12.31
CA ARG A 73 -17.47 5.16 -11.84
C ARG A 73 -16.74 5.64 -10.60
N ALA A 74 -16.42 4.74 -9.69
CA ALA A 74 -15.68 5.08 -8.49
C ALA A 74 -14.25 5.56 -8.80
N PHE A 75 -13.53 4.91 -9.72
CA PHE A 75 -12.19 5.35 -10.13
C PHE A 75 -12.24 6.69 -10.88
N MET A 76 -13.27 6.93 -11.70
CA MET A 76 -13.47 8.25 -12.31
C MET A 76 -13.67 9.34 -11.25
N LEU A 77 -14.50 9.09 -10.23
CA LEU A 77 -14.68 10.01 -9.10
C LEU A 77 -13.38 10.18 -8.29
N GLY A 78 -12.58 9.13 -8.16
CA GLY A 78 -11.29 9.16 -7.48
C GLY A 78 -10.26 10.10 -8.12
N ALA A 79 -10.37 10.38 -9.43
CA ALA A 79 -9.49 11.35 -10.10
C ALA A 79 -9.73 12.80 -9.63
N VAL A 80 -10.95 13.11 -9.17
CA VAL A 80 -11.31 14.46 -8.70
C VAL A 80 -10.49 14.89 -7.47
N PRO A 81 -10.38 14.11 -6.38
CA PRO A 81 -9.51 14.46 -5.27
C PRO A 81 -8.05 14.68 -5.68
N LEU A 82 -7.52 13.91 -6.64
CA LEU A 82 -6.15 14.13 -7.12
C LEU A 82 -6.01 15.46 -7.86
N ALA A 83 -6.99 15.85 -8.68
CA ALA A 83 -7.00 17.15 -9.32
C ALA A 83 -7.12 18.30 -8.30
N ILE A 84 -7.96 18.14 -7.26
CA ILE A 84 -8.07 19.09 -6.16
C ILE A 84 -6.72 19.20 -5.42
N SER A 85 -6.06 18.07 -5.17
CA SER A 85 -4.73 18.05 -4.54
C SER A 85 -3.72 18.84 -5.36
N GLY A 86 -3.70 18.64 -6.68
CA GLY A 86 -2.80 19.37 -7.57
C GLY A 86 -3.08 20.87 -7.59
N LEU A 87 -4.33 21.28 -7.77
CA LEU A 87 -4.73 22.68 -7.83
C LEU A 87 -4.48 23.41 -6.50
N SER A 88 -4.95 22.84 -5.39
CA SER A 88 -4.78 23.45 -4.08
C SER A 88 -3.33 23.47 -3.61
N GLY A 89 -2.54 22.44 -3.96
CA GLY A 89 -1.12 22.38 -3.62
C GLY A 89 -0.30 23.38 -4.44
N PHE A 90 -0.53 23.48 -5.74
CA PHE A 90 0.08 24.51 -6.59
C PHE A 90 -0.21 25.91 -6.04
N TRP A 91 -1.50 26.21 -5.81
CA TRP A 91 -1.91 27.50 -5.26
C TRP A 91 -1.30 27.75 -3.87
N ALA A 92 -1.26 26.73 -3.02
CA ALA A 92 -0.70 26.82 -1.66
C ALA A 92 0.77 27.24 -1.67
N VAL A 93 1.57 26.66 -2.56
CA VAL A 93 3.01 26.95 -2.65
C VAL A 93 3.25 28.32 -3.26
N GLU A 94 2.54 28.69 -4.33
CA GLU A 94 2.67 30.01 -4.96
C GLU A 94 2.27 31.16 -4.04
N HIS A 95 1.23 30.97 -3.17
CA HIS A 95 0.71 32.01 -2.30
C HIS A 95 1.11 31.82 -0.82
N GLN A 96 2.02 30.90 -0.54
CA GLN A 96 2.53 30.62 0.82
C GLN A 96 1.43 30.34 1.84
N HIS A 97 0.39 29.57 1.44
CA HIS A 97 -0.82 29.37 2.24
C HIS A 97 -0.88 27.95 2.84
N PHE A 98 -0.52 27.82 4.13
CA PHE A 98 -0.43 26.53 4.83
C PHE A 98 -1.75 25.72 4.85
N GLY A 99 -2.91 26.39 5.05
CA GLY A 99 -4.22 25.72 5.06
C GLY A 99 -4.57 25.04 3.72
N ALA A 100 -4.19 25.67 2.59
CA ALA A 100 -4.39 25.06 1.27
C ALA A 100 -3.45 23.87 1.04
N LEU A 101 -2.25 23.88 1.62
CA LEU A 101 -1.34 22.71 1.61
C LEU A 101 -1.94 21.53 2.38
N ILE A 102 -2.56 21.78 3.53
CA ILE A 102 -3.30 20.74 4.29
C ILE A 102 -4.44 20.16 3.44
N LEU A 103 -5.21 21.01 2.75
CA LEU A 103 -6.28 20.57 1.84
C LEU A 103 -5.72 19.70 0.71
N SER A 104 -4.60 20.10 0.11
CA SER A 104 -3.93 19.35 -0.96
C SER A 104 -3.57 17.93 -0.52
N HIS A 105 -2.86 17.81 0.60
CA HIS A 105 -2.48 16.50 1.14
C HIS A 105 -3.67 15.67 1.59
N GLY A 106 -4.69 16.30 2.17
CA GLY A 106 -5.93 15.62 2.53
C GLY A 106 -6.64 15.04 1.31
N ALA A 107 -6.76 15.82 0.23
CA ALA A 107 -7.36 15.37 -1.03
C ALA A 107 -6.54 14.23 -1.65
N LEU A 108 -5.20 14.31 -1.60
CA LEU A 108 -4.32 13.22 -2.04
C LEU A 108 -4.58 11.93 -1.25
N GLY A 109 -4.76 12.01 0.06
CA GLY A 109 -5.12 10.86 0.89
C GLY A 109 -6.42 10.19 0.45
N VAL A 110 -7.45 10.99 0.13
CA VAL A 110 -8.72 10.49 -0.42
C VAL A 110 -8.50 9.80 -1.78
N TYR A 111 -7.71 10.38 -2.69
CA TYR A 111 -7.36 9.73 -3.96
C TYR A 111 -6.68 8.38 -3.75
N ILE A 112 -5.69 8.30 -2.87
CA ILE A 112 -4.97 7.06 -2.57
C ILE A 112 -5.94 5.99 -2.05
N ALA A 113 -6.96 6.38 -1.25
CA ALA A 113 -7.99 5.46 -0.79
C ALA A 113 -8.77 4.81 -1.95
N PHE A 114 -9.09 5.56 -3.01
CA PHE A 114 -9.68 4.99 -4.22
C PHE A 114 -8.69 4.08 -4.96
N ALA A 115 -7.50 4.56 -5.20
CA ALA A 115 -6.53 3.93 -6.06
C ALA A 115 -5.95 2.61 -5.48
N ASN A 116 -5.90 2.45 -4.17
CA ASN A 116 -5.46 1.21 -3.52
C ASN A 116 -6.34 0.00 -3.90
N PHE A 117 -7.59 0.21 -4.32
CA PHE A 117 -8.46 -0.85 -4.79
C PHE A 117 -8.15 -1.35 -6.21
N ASN A 118 -7.24 -0.72 -6.96
CA ASN A 118 -6.82 -1.19 -8.29
C ASN A 118 -6.39 -2.66 -8.28
N ARG A 119 -5.65 -3.09 -7.24
CA ARG A 119 -5.17 -4.47 -7.12
C ARG A 119 -6.29 -5.49 -6.97
N PHE A 120 -7.37 -5.14 -6.27
CA PHE A 120 -8.54 -6.01 -6.13
C PHE A 120 -9.43 -5.96 -7.37
N ALA A 121 -9.63 -4.77 -7.94
CA ALA A 121 -10.41 -4.60 -9.16
C ALA A 121 -9.83 -5.40 -10.33
N ALA A 122 -8.51 -5.52 -10.39
CA ALA A 122 -7.84 -6.38 -11.38
C ALA A 122 -8.17 -7.88 -11.22
N THR A 123 -8.60 -8.31 -10.04
CA THR A 123 -8.97 -9.71 -9.77
C THR A 123 -10.46 -10.00 -9.94
N ASP A 124 -11.28 -8.99 -10.16
CA ASP A 124 -12.73 -9.17 -10.35
C ASP A 124 -12.99 -10.04 -11.60
N ASP A 125 -13.94 -10.95 -11.51
CA ASP A 125 -14.34 -11.88 -12.59
C ASP A 125 -13.20 -12.74 -13.16
N LEU A 126 -12.10 -12.92 -12.43
CA LEU A 126 -11.03 -13.84 -12.80
C LEU A 126 -11.19 -15.20 -12.09
N GLU A 127 -10.74 -16.25 -12.79
CA GLU A 127 -10.57 -17.55 -12.18
C GLU A 127 -9.61 -17.47 -10.98
N PRO A 128 -9.83 -18.28 -9.91
CA PRO A 128 -8.97 -18.26 -8.73
C PRO A 128 -7.48 -18.40 -9.02
N ALA A 129 -7.11 -19.20 -10.02
CA ALA A 129 -5.72 -19.44 -10.42
C ALA A 129 -5.03 -18.18 -10.99
N LEU A 130 -5.77 -17.27 -11.63
CA LEU A 130 -5.23 -16.05 -12.25
C LEU A 130 -5.17 -14.86 -11.29
N LYS A 131 -5.96 -14.87 -10.21
CA LYS A 131 -6.02 -13.74 -9.26
C LYS A 131 -4.66 -13.35 -8.67
N PRO A 132 -3.80 -14.30 -8.21
CA PRO A 132 -2.49 -13.94 -7.69
C PRO A 132 -1.61 -13.23 -8.73
N ARG A 133 -1.68 -13.67 -10.00
CA ARG A 133 -0.90 -13.05 -11.10
C ARG A 133 -1.39 -11.65 -11.42
N ALA A 134 -2.71 -11.43 -11.48
CA ALA A 134 -3.30 -10.13 -11.75
C ALA A 134 -2.96 -9.13 -10.62
N LEU A 135 -3.16 -9.52 -9.36
CA LEU A 135 -2.86 -8.70 -8.20
C LEU A 135 -1.37 -8.35 -8.13
N SER A 136 -0.51 -9.35 -8.33
CA SER A 136 0.94 -9.20 -8.32
C SER A 136 1.41 -8.22 -9.40
N LEU A 137 0.90 -8.34 -10.63
CA LEU A 137 1.23 -7.42 -11.71
C LEU A 137 0.84 -5.98 -11.37
N VAL A 138 -0.34 -5.76 -10.79
CA VAL A 138 -0.79 -4.41 -10.41
C VAL A 138 0.13 -3.81 -9.35
N VAL A 139 0.55 -4.59 -8.34
CA VAL A 139 1.50 -4.14 -7.31
C VAL A 139 2.87 -3.82 -7.91
N ALA A 140 3.30 -4.54 -8.96
CA ALA A 140 4.54 -4.26 -9.68
C ALA A 140 4.60 -2.85 -10.30
N GLY A 141 3.47 -2.17 -10.46
CA GLY A 141 3.39 -0.75 -10.85
C GLY A 141 4.23 0.17 -9.97
N GLY A 142 4.53 -0.25 -8.73
CA GLY A 142 5.45 0.47 -7.84
C GLY A 142 6.89 0.58 -8.36
N VAL A 143 7.32 -0.31 -9.22
CA VAL A 143 8.65 -0.21 -9.85
C VAL A 143 8.72 1.02 -10.76
N LEU A 144 7.67 1.26 -11.55
CA LEU A 144 7.58 2.48 -12.37
C LEU A 144 7.54 3.72 -11.49
N ALA A 145 6.80 3.67 -10.39
CA ALA A 145 6.70 4.78 -9.44
C ALA A 145 8.04 5.09 -8.75
N ALA A 146 8.84 4.07 -8.43
CA ALA A 146 10.16 4.25 -7.83
C ALA A 146 11.13 5.03 -8.73
N VAL A 147 10.90 5.02 -10.05
CA VAL A 147 11.67 5.79 -11.03
C VAL A 147 10.95 7.10 -11.39
N ALA A 148 9.68 7.02 -11.74
CA ALA A 148 8.90 8.17 -12.20
C ALA A 148 8.68 9.23 -11.11
N GLY A 149 8.48 8.81 -9.85
CA GLY A 149 8.24 9.74 -8.74
C GLY A 149 9.42 10.70 -8.51
N PRO A 150 10.63 10.21 -8.23
CA PRO A 150 11.80 11.07 -8.08
C PRO A 150 12.12 11.87 -9.35
N ALA A 151 12.00 11.27 -10.53
CA ALA A 151 12.29 11.94 -11.80
C ALA A 151 11.34 13.13 -12.04
N LEU A 152 10.03 12.94 -11.84
CA LEU A 152 9.06 14.04 -11.96
C LEU A 152 9.26 15.10 -10.87
N THR A 153 9.58 14.70 -9.63
CA THR A 153 9.89 15.66 -8.58
C THR A 153 11.09 16.50 -8.95
N GLU A 154 12.17 15.89 -9.43
CA GLU A 154 13.39 16.61 -9.83
C GLU A 154 13.15 17.54 -11.01
N LEU A 155 12.39 17.08 -12.01
CA LEU A 155 12.05 17.89 -13.20
C LEU A 155 11.20 19.11 -12.86
N CYS A 156 10.31 19.00 -11.87
CA CYS A 156 9.30 20.01 -11.54
C CYS A 156 9.65 20.86 -10.31
N ARG A 157 10.67 20.52 -9.52
CA ARG A 157 10.90 21.15 -8.23
C ARG A 157 11.35 22.59 -8.27
N ASP A 158 12.18 22.94 -9.26
CA ASP A 158 12.81 24.26 -9.37
C ASP A 158 12.78 24.73 -10.83
N VAL A 159 11.68 25.35 -11.21
CA VAL A 159 11.45 25.85 -12.57
C VAL A 159 11.30 27.36 -12.54
N ALA A 160 12.06 28.05 -13.38
CA ALA A 160 12.09 29.51 -13.45
C ALA A 160 10.69 30.11 -13.59
N GLY A 161 10.39 31.13 -12.78
CA GLY A 161 9.10 31.82 -12.77
C GLY A 161 8.06 31.21 -11.81
N HIS A 162 8.39 30.14 -11.11
CA HIS A 162 7.52 29.47 -10.15
C HIS A 162 8.20 29.25 -8.80
N SER A 163 7.40 29.18 -7.74
CA SER A 163 7.90 28.85 -6.41
C SER A 163 8.38 27.39 -6.36
N MET A 164 9.47 27.12 -5.63
CA MET A 164 10.05 25.79 -5.50
C MET A 164 8.99 24.75 -5.09
N PHE A 165 8.92 23.64 -5.80
CA PHE A 165 7.91 22.54 -5.68
C PHE A 165 6.50 22.86 -6.15
N SER A 166 6.13 24.11 -6.54
CA SER A 166 4.75 24.40 -6.97
C SER A 166 4.33 23.54 -8.17
N LEU A 167 5.20 23.41 -9.18
CA LEU A 167 4.93 22.59 -10.36
C LEU A 167 4.90 21.07 -10.06
N CYS A 168 5.51 20.62 -8.97
CA CYS A 168 5.33 19.23 -8.52
C CYS A 168 3.87 18.94 -8.13
N TYR A 169 3.19 19.91 -7.50
CA TYR A 169 1.75 19.80 -7.25
C TYR A 169 0.94 19.94 -8.55
N ALA A 170 1.31 20.85 -9.43
CA ALA A 170 0.65 20.98 -10.74
C ALA A 170 0.73 19.67 -11.54
N ALA A 171 1.82 18.91 -11.44
CA ALA A 171 1.96 17.60 -12.08
C ALA A 171 0.87 16.60 -11.63
N PHE A 172 0.31 16.73 -10.41
CA PHE A 172 -0.82 15.90 -9.97
C PHE A 172 -2.07 16.11 -10.81
N ILE A 173 -2.25 17.29 -11.42
CA ILE A 173 -3.38 17.55 -12.35
C ILE A 173 -3.21 16.70 -13.62
N GLY A 174 -1.98 16.64 -14.16
CA GLY A 174 -1.66 15.78 -15.31
C GLY A 174 -1.86 14.29 -14.97
N LEU A 175 -1.40 13.86 -13.79
CA LEU A 175 -1.59 12.49 -13.30
C LEU A 175 -3.07 12.18 -13.03
N ALA A 176 -3.87 13.14 -12.55
CA ALA A 176 -5.32 13.00 -12.39
C ALA A 176 -6.01 12.82 -13.73
N SER A 177 -5.63 13.61 -14.74
CA SER A 177 -6.14 13.49 -16.11
C SER A 177 -5.82 12.11 -16.69
N LEU A 178 -4.60 11.62 -16.52
CA LEU A 178 -4.20 10.29 -16.99
C LEU A 178 -4.94 9.19 -16.21
N SER A 179 -5.12 9.34 -14.91
CA SER A 179 -5.90 8.41 -14.08
C SER A 179 -7.37 8.36 -14.55
N LEU A 180 -7.96 9.51 -14.87
CA LEU A 180 -9.31 9.60 -15.42
C LEU A 180 -9.41 8.93 -16.79
N LEU A 181 -8.46 9.17 -17.70
CA LEU A 181 -8.42 8.53 -19.02
C LEU A 181 -8.35 7.00 -18.88
N ILE A 182 -7.50 6.48 -18.01
CA ILE A 182 -7.44 5.04 -17.73
C ILE A 182 -8.79 4.55 -17.20
N ALA A 183 -9.41 5.26 -16.25
CA ALA A 183 -10.70 4.88 -15.70
C ALA A 183 -11.83 4.88 -16.76
N LEU A 184 -11.80 5.80 -17.72
CA LEU A 184 -12.72 5.82 -18.85
C LEU A 184 -12.57 4.59 -19.77
N CYS A 185 -11.35 4.08 -19.93
CA CYS A 185 -11.06 2.88 -20.72
C CYS A 185 -11.42 1.57 -20.00
N LEU A 186 -11.72 1.60 -18.69
CA LEU A 186 -12.12 0.41 -17.95
C LEU A 186 -13.50 -0.10 -18.41
N PRO A 187 -13.73 -1.42 -18.43
CA PRO A 187 -15.04 -1.98 -18.72
C PRO A 187 -16.05 -1.57 -17.64
N SER A 188 -17.29 -1.32 -18.05
CA SER A 188 -18.39 -1.08 -17.13
C SER A 188 -18.78 -2.41 -16.46
N SER A 189 -18.64 -2.51 -15.17
CA SER A 189 -19.18 -3.65 -14.39
C SER A 189 -20.48 -3.22 -13.73
N PRO A 190 -21.54 -4.06 -13.73
CA PRO A 190 -22.76 -3.75 -13.02
C PRO A 190 -22.46 -3.57 -11.52
N PRO A 191 -23.20 -2.69 -10.83
CA PRO A 191 -23.05 -2.53 -9.39
C PRO A 191 -23.26 -3.87 -8.68
N ALA A 192 -22.40 -4.21 -7.73
CA ALA A 192 -22.55 -5.46 -6.97
C ALA A 192 -23.86 -5.52 -6.16
N ALA A 193 -24.46 -4.37 -5.85
CA ALA A 193 -25.78 -4.28 -5.22
C ALA A 193 -26.90 -4.91 -6.08
N ALA A 194 -26.81 -4.87 -7.40
CA ALA A 194 -27.79 -5.50 -8.30
C ALA A 194 -27.69 -7.04 -8.29
N VAL A 195 -26.52 -7.58 -7.99
CA VAL A 195 -26.28 -9.03 -7.88
C VAL A 195 -26.57 -9.55 -6.45
N ALA A 196 -26.44 -8.70 -5.45
CA ALA A 196 -26.62 -9.06 -4.03
C ALA A 196 -28.07 -9.32 -3.63
N THR A 197 -29.07 -8.77 -4.33
CA THR A 197 -30.49 -9.00 -4.07
C THR A 197 -30.90 -10.47 -4.25
N GLN A 198 -30.17 -11.25 -5.03
CA GLN A 198 -30.41 -12.69 -5.20
C GLN A 198 -29.69 -13.58 -4.17
N ARG A 199 -28.75 -13.03 -3.37
CA ARG A 199 -27.92 -13.78 -2.42
C ARG A 199 -28.01 -13.30 -0.96
N ALA A 200 -29.06 -12.58 -0.59
CA ALA A 200 -29.24 -11.95 0.73
C ALA A 200 -29.26 -12.91 1.95
N SER A 201 -29.23 -14.24 1.74
CA SER A 201 -29.32 -15.24 2.81
C SER A 201 -27.99 -15.58 3.52
N GLN A 202 -26.83 -15.00 3.12
CA GLN A 202 -25.53 -15.40 3.67
C GLN A 202 -24.86 -14.34 4.58
N ALA A 203 -25.56 -13.26 4.92
CA ALA A 203 -24.95 -12.09 5.61
C ALA A 203 -24.59 -12.32 7.10
N THR A 204 -24.94 -13.49 7.69
CA THR A 204 -24.71 -13.81 9.12
C THR A 204 -23.66 -14.89 9.35
N GLN A 205 -22.98 -15.38 8.33
CA GLN A 205 -21.94 -16.40 8.53
C GLN A 205 -20.67 -15.76 9.15
N ARG A 206 -20.13 -16.43 10.19
CA ARG A 206 -18.82 -16.11 10.77
C ARG A 206 -17.78 -16.01 9.66
N LEU A 207 -16.92 -15.00 9.77
CA LEU A 207 -15.82 -14.82 8.80
C LEU A 207 -14.91 -16.05 8.82
N PRO A 208 -14.59 -16.62 7.64
CA PRO A 208 -13.62 -17.71 7.57
C PRO A 208 -12.27 -17.29 8.13
N ALA A 209 -11.58 -18.21 8.80
CA ALA A 209 -10.24 -17.96 9.35
C ALA A 209 -9.25 -17.46 8.28
N SER A 210 -9.40 -17.93 7.02
CA SER A 210 -8.58 -17.48 5.89
C SER A 210 -8.71 -15.98 5.60
N ILE A 211 -9.90 -15.39 5.76
CA ILE A 211 -10.11 -13.94 5.57
C ILE A 211 -9.45 -13.16 6.71
N LEU A 212 -9.66 -13.59 7.97
CA LEU A 212 -9.06 -12.93 9.13
C LEU A 212 -7.52 -13.00 9.08
N LEU A 213 -6.97 -14.14 8.69
CA LEU A 213 -5.52 -14.31 8.51
C LEU A 213 -4.99 -13.44 7.38
N ALA A 214 -5.68 -13.36 6.23
CA ALA A 214 -5.29 -12.48 5.15
C ALA A 214 -5.20 -11.02 5.62
N MET A 215 -6.21 -10.55 6.35
CA MET A 215 -6.25 -9.19 6.90
C MET A 215 -5.14 -8.96 7.93
N ALA A 216 -4.94 -9.91 8.86
CA ALA A 216 -3.92 -9.82 9.90
C ALA A 216 -2.50 -9.78 9.31
N VAL A 217 -2.20 -10.68 8.34
CA VAL A 217 -0.88 -10.73 7.69
C VAL A 217 -0.61 -9.48 6.85
N ALA A 218 -1.61 -8.99 6.09
CA ALA A 218 -1.46 -7.78 5.30
C ALA A 218 -1.20 -6.55 6.19
N ALA A 219 -1.99 -6.38 7.24
CA ALA A 219 -1.91 -5.23 8.14
C ALA A 219 -0.62 -5.24 8.98
N ALA A 220 -0.32 -6.36 9.63
CA ALA A 220 0.89 -6.50 10.44
C ALA A 220 2.16 -6.43 9.57
N GLY A 221 2.17 -7.11 8.41
CA GLY A 221 3.31 -7.05 7.48
C GLY A 221 3.60 -5.63 7.01
N TYR A 222 2.57 -4.83 6.74
CA TYR A 222 2.72 -3.42 6.36
C TYR A 222 3.21 -2.57 7.55
N GLY A 223 2.66 -2.79 8.74
CA GLY A 223 3.08 -2.07 9.96
C GLY A 223 4.53 -2.36 10.33
N ILE A 224 4.95 -3.62 10.32
CA ILE A 224 6.35 -4.05 10.56
C ILE A 224 7.27 -3.40 9.54
N MET A 225 6.92 -3.45 8.25
CA MET A 225 7.73 -2.88 7.18
C MET A 225 7.92 -1.37 7.39
N ASN A 226 6.86 -0.61 7.61
CA ASN A 226 6.95 0.83 7.82
C ASN A 226 7.78 1.19 9.04
N LEU A 227 7.56 0.49 10.16
CA LEU A 227 8.24 0.74 11.41
C LEU A 227 9.74 0.47 11.27
N LEU A 228 10.13 -0.70 10.77
CA LEU A 228 11.54 -1.08 10.66
C LEU A 228 12.28 -0.26 9.59
N MET A 229 11.63 0.12 8.49
CA MET A 229 12.21 0.99 7.46
C MET A 229 12.56 2.37 8.04
N ILE A 230 11.65 2.99 8.79
CA ILE A 230 11.87 4.31 9.37
C ILE A 230 12.91 4.23 10.48
N GLN A 231 12.83 3.24 11.36
CA GLN A 231 13.82 3.04 12.43
C GLN A 231 15.22 2.73 11.89
N ALA A 232 15.35 1.93 10.82
CA ALA A 232 16.65 1.69 10.19
C ALA A 232 17.25 2.97 9.61
N SER A 233 16.44 3.81 8.98
CA SER A 233 16.86 5.13 8.51
C SER A 233 17.35 6.03 9.64
N MET A 234 16.63 6.08 10.76
CA MET A 234 17.05 6.84 11.95
C MET A 234 18.34 6.27 12.55
N HIS A 235 18.44 4.94 12.64
CA HIS A 235 19.61 4.25 13.20
C HIS A 235 20.87 4.48 12.34
N MET A 236 20.76 4.43 11.00
CA MET A 236 21.86 4.80 10.10
C MET A 236 22.31 6.26 10.32
N GLY A 237 21.37 7.19 10.55
CA GLY A 237 21.69 8.57 10.91
C GLY A 237 22.48 8.67 12.21
N HIS A 238 22.15 7.87 13.25
CA HIS A 238 22.91 7.80 14.49
C HIS A 238 24.30 7.20 14.30
N LEU A 239 24.50 6.34 13.29
CA LEU A 239 25.82 5.80 12.92
C LEU A 239 26.62 6.78 12.06
N HIS A 240 26.14 8.03 11.87
CA HIS A 240 26.77 9.09 11.06
C HIS A 240 26.94 8.72 9.58
N GLU A 241 26.08 7.85 9.06
CA GLU A 241 26.07 7.56 7.63
C GLU A 241 25.58 8.77 6.82
N ASP A 242 26.19 8.99 5.66
CA ASP A 242 25.83 10.07 4.78
C ASP A 242 24.37 9.96 4.31
N PHE A 243 23.71 11.10 4.16
CA PHE A 243 22.32 11.14 3.65
C PHE A 243 22.15 10.43 2.31
N SER A 244 23.15 10.50 1.42
CA SER A 244 23.16 9.79 0.14
C SER A 244 23.18 8.26 0.30
N ALA A 245 23.91 7.75 1.31
CA ALA A 245 23.96 6.34 1.63
C ALA A 245 22.60 5.85 2.18
N ILE A 246 22.02 6.57 3.14
CA ILE A 246 20.69 6.27 3.69
C ILE A 246 19.63 6.24 2.58
N ARG A 247 19.63 7.25 1.72
CA ARG A 247 18.73 7.32 0.56
C ARG A 247 18.88 6.13 -0.38
N LEU A 248 20.11 5.69 -0.64
CA LEU A 248 20.39 4.54 -1.50
C LEU A 248 19.89 3.23 -0.87
N ALA A 249 20.08 3.04 0.43
CA ALA A 249 19.57 1.87 1.15
C ALA A 249 18.03 1.78 1.08
N ILE A 250 17.33 2.91 1.29
CA ILE A 250 15.87 3.01 1.15
C ILE A 250 15.44 2.73 -0.29
N GLN A 251 16.17 3.24 -1.29
CA GLN A 251 15.86 3.00 -2.70
C GLN A 251 15.91 1.50 -3.04
N TRP A 252 16.95 0.78 -2.59
CA TRP A 252 17.03 -0.67 -2.76
C TRP A 252 15.91 -1.41 -2.03
N HIS A 253 15.52 -0.95 -0.83
CA HIS A 253 14.36 -1.46 -0.12
C HIS A 253 13.08 -1.33 -0.95
N VAL A 254 12.80 -0.15 -1.52
CA VAL A 254 11.61 0.11 -2.34
C VAL A 254 11.62 -0.75 -3.61
N ILE A 255 12.79 -0.92 -4.26
CA ILE A 255 12.94 -1.85 -5.39
C ILE A 255 12.59 -3.28 -4.94
N ALA A 256 13.10 -3.72 -3.79
CA ALA A 256 12.82 -5.05 -3.24
C ALA A 256 11.34 -5.23 -2.82
N MET A 257 10.63 -4.16 -2.47
CA MET A 257 9.18 -4.19 -2.23
C MET A 257 8.39 -4.49 -3.51
N PHE A 258 8.74 -3.90 -4.64
CA PHE A 258 7.88 -3.89 -5.82
C PHE A 258 8.38 -4.78 -6.97
N ALA A 259 9.69 -4.87 -7.22
CA ALA A 259 10.23 -5.64 -8.33
C ALA A 259 9.88 -7.14 -8.28
N PRO A 260 9.88 -7.82 -7.13
CA PRO A 260 9.47 -9.22 -7.07
C PRO A 260 8.02 -9.46 -7.51
N SER A 261 7.16 -8.43 -7.45
CA SER A 261 5.75 -8.55 -7.84
C SER A 261 5.56 -8.99 -9.29
N PHE A 262 6.54 -8.80 -10.18
CA PHE A 262 6.47 -9.38 -11.53
C PHE A 262 6.44 -10.92 -11.51
N PHE A 263 6.99 -11.53 -10.47
CA PHE A 263 7.14 -12.99 -10.34
C PHE A 263 6.33 -13.56 -9.17
N THR A 264 5.95 -12.78 -8.17
CA THR A 264 5.27 -13.26 -6.95
C THR A 264 3.97 -14.00 -7.27
N GLY A 265 3.22 -13.55 -8.27
CA GLY A 265 2.04 -14.28 -8.73
C GLY A 265 2.34 -15.68 -9.27
N ALA A 266 3.47 -15.85 -9.96
CA ALA A 266 3.94 -17.16 -10.44
C ALA A 266 4.48 -18.01 -9.27
N ILE A 267 5.15 -17.40 -8.30
CA ILE A 267 5.59 -18.05 -7.06
C ILE A 267 4.38 -18.62 -6.31
N ILE A 268 3.33 -17.82 -6.12
CA ILE A 268 2.07 -18.26 -5.50
C ILE A 268 1.44 -19.43 -6.27
N ALA A 269 1.43 -19.35 -7.62
CA ALA A 269 0.86 -20.42 -8.45
C ALA A 269 1.63 -21.75 -8.32
N ARG A 270 2.95 -21.70 -8.10
CA ARG A 270 3.81 -22.89 -7.95
C ARG A 270 3.87 -23.43 -6.53
N LEU A 271 4.07 -22.56 -5.55
CA LEU A 271 4.30 -22.94 -4.14
C LEU A 271 3.02 -22.95 -3.31
N GLY A 272 1.97 -22.29 -3.78
CA GLY A 272 0.73 -22.04 -3.04
C GLY A 272 0.83 -20.83 -2.11
N ILE A 273 -0.34 -20.25 -1.79
CA ILE A 273 -0.44 -19.04 -0.95
C ILE A 273 0.14 -19.27 0.45
N LYS A 274 -0.14 -20.42 1.08
CA LYS A 274 0.33 -20.75 2.43
C LYS A 274 1.85 -20.65 2.55
N ARG A 275 2.60 -21.32 1.65
CA ARG A 275 4.08 -21.30 1.68
C ARG A 275 4.62 -19.91 1.37
N THR A 276 3.98 -19.17 0.47
CA THR A 276 4.37 -17.79 0.13
C THR A 276 4.22 -16.87 1.32
N LEU A 277 3.10 -16.93 2.06
CA LEU A 277 2.89 -16.14 3.28
C LEU A 277 3.92 -16.50 4.37
N CYS A 278 4.16 -17.80 4.59
CA CYS A 278 5.16 -18.26 5.55
C CYS A 278 6.56 -17.77 5.19
N ALA A 279 6.96 -17.83 3.90
CA ALA A 279 8.24 -17.30 3.44
C ALA A 279 8.34 -15.79 3.66
N GLY A 280 7.29 -15.02 3.36
CA GLY A 280 7.26 -13.58 3.60
C GLY A 280 7.40 -13.22 5.08
N LEU A 281 6.66 -13.91 5.96
CA LEU A 281 6.72 -13.71 7.43
C LEU A 281 8.10 -14.11 8.00
N ALA A 282 8.68 -15.19 7.48
CA ALA A 282 10.05 -15.60 7.85
C ALA A 282 11.08 -14.54 7.45
N LEU A 283 10.96 -13.93 6.27
CA LEU A 283 11.82 -12.83 5.84
C LEU A 283 11.65 -11.59 6.73
N LEU A 284 10.41 -11.23 7.12
CA LEU A 284 10.18 -10.12 8.05
C LEU A 284 10.84 -10.38 9.41
N ALA A 285 10.70 -11.60 9.95
CA ALA A 285 11.37 -12.00 11.20
C ALA A 285 12.90 -11.99 11.04
N SER A 286 13.42 -12.50 9.91
CA SER A 286 14.86 -12.50 9.62
C SER A 286 15.43 -11.09 9.52
N CYS A 287 14.71 -10.13 8.92
CA CYS A 287 15.12 -8.73 8.91
C CYS A 287 15.29 -8.20 10.33
N ALA A 288 14.31 -8.42 11.21
CA ALA A 288 14.36 -7.96 12.58
C ALA A 288 15.53 -8.61 13.37
N VAL A 289 15.82 -9.90 13.15
CA VAL A 289 16.97 -10.57 13.74
C VAL A 289 18.29 -10.00 13.19
N LEU A 290 18.40 -9.80 11.87
CA LEU A 290 19.57 -9.18 11.25
C LEU A 290 19.85 -7.80 11.85
N ASN A 291 18.84 -6.97 12.04
CA ASN A 291 18.96 -5.66 12.66
C ASN A 291 19.51 -5.70 14.09
N ILE A 292 19.26 -6.79 14.83
CA ILE A 292 19.76 -6.96 16.21
C ILE A 292 21.22 -7.39 16.22
N VAL A 293 21.58 -8.33 15.35
CA VAL A 293 22.89 -9.00 15.41
C VAL A 293 23.97 -8.32 14.57
N THR A 294 23.59 -7.39 13.70
CA THR A 294 24.51 -6.74 12.76
C THR A 294 24.55 -5.23 12.97
N GLN A 295 25.73 -4.65 12.72
CA GLN A 295 25.96 -3.22 12.75
C GLN A 295 26.68 -2.78 11.46
N GLY A 296 26.42 -1.57 11.02
CA GLY A 296 27.04 -0.99 9.83
C GLY A 296 26.16 -0.99 8.59
N TYR A 297 26.48 -0.05 7.71
CA TYR A 297 25.68 0.33 6.54
C TYR A 297 25.28 -0.83 5.63
N LEU A 298 26.25 -1.67 5.25
CA LEU A 298 25.99 -2.76 4.29
C LEU A 298 24.98 -3.79 4.82
N MET A 299 25.11 -4.15 6.09
CA MET A 299 24.23 -5.12 6.71
C MET A 299 22.83 -4.56 6.97
N LEU A 300 22.72 -3.29 7.39
CA LEU A 300 21.43 -2.59 7.51
C LEU A 300 20.76 -2.44 6.15
N SER A 301 21.52 -2.14 5.09
CA SER A 301 21.00 -2.07 3.72
C SER A 301 20.51 -3.44 3.25
N ALA A 302 21.25 -4.52 3.52
CA ALA A 302 20.84 -5.87 3.21
C ALA A 302 19.57 -6.27 4.00
N SER A 303 19.46 -5.91 5.28
CA SER A 303 18.27 -6.17 6.08
C SER A 303 17.04 -5.44 5.53
N LEU A 304 17.21 -4.21 5.04
CA LEU A 304 16.14 -3.46 4.37
C LEU A 304 15.69 -4.12 3.05
N ILE A 305 16.60 -4.71 2.28
CA ILE A 305 16.24 -5.51 1.09
C ILE A 305 15.40 -6.72 1.51
N VAL A 306 15.85 -7.46 2.55
CA VAL A 306 15.10 -8.61 3.10
C VAL A 306 13.71 -8.17 3.59
N LEU A 307 13.61 -7.01 4.23
CA LEU A 307 12.35 -6.39 4.67
C LEU A 307 11.40 -6.15 3.48
N GLY A 308 11.90 -5.57 2.39
CA GLY A 308 11.13 -5.32 1.18
C GLY A 308 10.60 -6.60 0.53
N LEU A 309 11.45 -7.63 0.43
CA LEU A 309 11.07 -8.96 -0.07
C LEU A 309 9.99 -9.60 0.81
N GLY A 310 10.15 -9.55 2.14
CA GLY A 310 9.19 -10.06 3.12
C GLY A 310 7.84 -9.35 3.00
N TRP A 311 7.85 -8.02 2.89
CA TRP A 311 6.65 -7.24 2.67
C TRP A 311 5.96 -7.63 1.36
N ASN A 312 6.69 -7.77 0.26
CA ASN A 312 6.12 -8.15 -1.02
C ASN A 312 5.34 -9.47 -0.94
N LEU A 313 5.97 -10.52 -0.41
CA LEU A 313 5.36 -11.85 -0.30
C LEU A 313 4.14 -11.84 0.63
N THR A 314 4.18 -11.11 1.75
CA THR A 314 3.04 -11.00 2.67
C THR A 314 1.92 -10.17 2.08
N TYR A 315 2.21 -9.01 1.49
CA TYR A 315 1.21 -8.09 0.96
C TYR A 315 0.49 -8.66 -0.27
N VAL A 316 1.25 -9.18 -1.24
CA VAL A 316 0.70 -9.81 -2.45
C VAL A 316 -0.01 -11.12 -2.10
N GLY A 317 0.61 -11.95 -1.26
CA GLY A 317 0.04 -13.24 -0.84
C GLY A 317 -1.25 -13.08 -0.04
N ALA A 318 -1.29 -12.15 0.91
CA ALA A 318 -2.49 -11.87 1.70
C ALA A 318 -3.60 -11.25 0.85
N GLY A 319 -3.27 -10.33 -0.05
CA GLY A 319 -4.22 -9.78 -1.02
C GLY A 319 -4.82 -10.86 -1.93
N ALA A 320 -3.99 -11.79 -2.42
CA ALA A 320 -4.44 -12.92 -3.22
C ALA A 320 -5.35 -13.88 -2.42
N LEU A 321 -4.99 -14.18 -1.16
CA LEU A 321 -5.82 -14.99 -0.26
C LEU A 321 -7.18 -14.34 -0.02
N LEU A 322 -7.20 -13.05 0.27
CA LEU A 322 -8.45 -12.30 0.46
C LEU A 322 -9.31 -12.32 -0.81
N ALA A 323 -8.70 -12.06 -1.98
CA ALA A 323 -9.41 -12.05 -3.25
C ALA A 323 -10.00 -13.42 -3.62
N GLN A 324 -9.32 -14.52 -3.27
CA GLN A 324 -9.85 -15.87 -3.47
C GLN A 324 -10.95 -16.21 -2.44
N ALA A 325 -10.71 -15.94 -1.15
CA ALA A 325 -11.63 -16.29 -0.07
C ALA A 325 -12.91 -15.44 -0.08
N SER A 326 -12.88 -14.24 -0.66
CA SER A 326 -14.05 -13.37 -0.81
C SER A 326 -14.82 -13.57 -2.13
N GLN A 327 -14.38 -14.50 -2.99
CA GLN A 327 -15.01 -14.73 -4.28
C GLN A 327 -16.46 -15.20 -4.10
N GLY A 328 -17.40 -14.57 -4.83
CA GLY A 328 -18.82 -14.89 -4.79
C GLY A 328 -19.55 -14.42 -3.54
N ARG A 329 -18.87 -13.77 -2.59
CA ARG A 329 -19.50 -13.20 -1.39
C ARG A 329 -20.14 -11.85 -1.69
N ALA A 330 -21.32 -11.62 -1.14
CA ALA A 330 -22.04 -10.35 -1.26
C ALA A 330 -21.30 -9.19 -0.55
N ASP A 331 -20.48 -9.49 0.47
CA ASP A 331 -19.73 -8.53 1.28
C ASP A 331 -18.27 -8.36 0.84
N ALA A 332 -17.86 -8.90 -0.32
CA ALA A 332 -16.48 -8.88 -0.80
C ALA A 332 -15.85 -7.47 -0.81
N PHE A 333 -16.58 -6.44 -1.28
CA PHE A 333 -16.12 -5.06 -1.27
C PHE A 333 -15.87 -4.55 0.15
N GLN A 334 -16.76 -4.88 1.08
CA GLN A 334 -16.62 -4.47 2.49
C GLN A 334 -15.43 -5.16 3.15
N LEU A 335 -15.16 -6.43 2.81
CA LEU A 335 -13.98 -7.17 3.30
C LEU A 335 -12.69 -6.57 2.77
N GLN A 336 -12.63 -6.20 1.49
CA GLN A 336 -11.51 -5.46 0.92
C GLN A 336 -11.32 -4.11 1.62
N GLY A 337 -12.41 -3.38 1.87
CA GLY A 337 -12.37 -2.11 2.60
C GLY A 337 -11.88 -2.26 4.05
N ARG A 338 -12.31 -3.30 4.76
CA ARG A 338 -11.82 -3.60 6.12
C ARG A 338 -10.35 -3.99 6.12
N ASN A 339 -9.92 -4.78 5.14
CA ASN A 339 -8.51 -5.14 4.96
C ASN A 339 -7.64 -3.88 4.77
N ASP A 340 -8.04 -3.01 3.85
CA ASP A 340 -7.24 -1.82 3.54
C ASP A 340 -7.30 -0.78 4.65
N LEU A 341 -8.40 -0.71 5.40
CA LEU A 341 -8.48 0.08 6.63
C LEU A 341 -7.51 -0.45 7.70
N ALA A 342 -7.45 -1.77 7.91
CA ALA A 342 -6.51 -2.38 8.85
C ALA A 342 -5.05 -2.12 8.44
N ILE A 343 -4.74 -2.22 7.13
CA ILE A 343 -3.44 -1.86 6.58
C ILE A 343 -3.13 -0.38 6.84
N ALA A 344 -4.07 0.53 6.57
CA ALA A 344 -3.88 1.97 6.76
C ALA A 344 -3.63 2.33 8.24
N ILE A 345 -4.34 1.69 9.17
CA ILE A 345 -4.13 1.86 10.62
C ILE A 345 -2.72 1.39 11.00
N CYS A 346 -2.33 0.18 10.60
CA CYS A 346 -1.01 -0.36 10.92
C CYS A 346 0.12 0.42 10.24
N ALA A 347 -0.10 0.91 9.01
CA ALA A 347 0.84 1.78 8.31
C ALA A 347 1.03 3.10 9.04
N MET A 348 -0.06 3.71 9.51
CA MET A 348 -0.02 4.94 10.30
C MET A 348 0.71 4.72 11.63
N LEU A 349 0.38 3.66 12.36
CA LEU A 349 1.09 3.31 13.59
C LEU A 349 2.58 3.07 13.33
N GLY A 350 2.92 2.32 12.27
CA GLY A 350 4.30 2.09 11.86
C GLY A 350 5.04 3.35 11.40
N ALA A 351 4.34 4.42 11.02
CA ALA A 351 4.95 5.70 10.66
C ALA A 351 5.16 6.63 11.87
N PHE A 352 4.27 6.61 12.86
CA PHE A 352 4.32 7.52 14.01
C PHE A 352 4.96 6.93 15.26
N ALA A 353 4.95 5.60 15.41
CA ALA A 353 5.54 4.93 16.58
C ALA A 353 7.08 4.77 16.59
N PRO A 354 7.84 4.89 15.48
CA PRO A 354 9.28 4.60 15.47
C PRO A 354 10.07 5.32 16.56
N ALA A 355 9.92 6.64 16.69
CA ALA A 355 10.64 7.44 17.68
C ALA A 355 10.25 7.04 19.12
N MET A 356 8.96 6.92 19.40
CA MET A 356 8.45 6.51 20.72
C MET A 356 8.96 5.13 21.13
N LEU A 357 9.00 4.18 20.20
CA LEU A 357 9.50 2.83 20.46
C LEU A 357 11.02 2.83 20.66
N LEU A 358 11.77 3.65 19.90
CA LEU A 358 13.21 3.79 20.11
C LEU A 358 13.54 4.37 21.49
N GLU A 359 12.77 5.36 21.96
CA GLU A 359 12.91 5.93 23.30
C GLU A 359 12.48 4.95 24.40
N GLY A 360 11.37 4.22 24.20
CA GLY A 360 10.79 3.36 25.23
C GLY A 360 11.46 2.01 25.41
N VAL A 361 11.70 1.29 24.29
CA VAL A 361 12.24 -0.10 24.30
C VAL A 361 13.56 -0.23 23.54
N GLY A 362 14.02 0.84 22.93
CA GLY A 362 15.27 0.88 22.16
C GLY A 362 15.22 0.15 20.82
N TRP A 363 16.35 0.18 20.11
CA TRP A 363 16.51 -0.48 18.82
C TRP A 363 16.26 -1.99 18.88
N VAL A 364 16.91 -2.66 19.84
CA VAL A 364 16.78 -4.10 20.02
C VAL A 364 15.35 -4.49 20.40
N GLY A 365 14.75 -3.79 21.37
CA GLY A 365 13.38 -4.07 21.81
C GLY A 365 12.35 -3.93 20.70
N SER A 366 12.44 -2.88 19.86
CA SER A 366 11.57 -2.69 18.71
C SER A 366 11.66 -3.83 17.69
N ASN A 367 12.88 -4.27 17.38
CA ASN A 367 13.11 -5.39 16.47
C ASN A 367 12.60 -6.71 17.06
N VAL A 368 12.79 -6.96 18.36
CA VAL A 368 12.25 -8.14 19.06
C VAL A 368 10.72 -8.17 18.98
N LEU A 369 10.02 -7.04 19.22
CA LEU A 369 8.57 -6.95 19.10
C LEU A 369 8.09 -7.29 17.67
N CYS A 370 8.77 -6.76 16.65
CA CYS A 370 8.47 -7.06 15.26
C CYS A 370 8.71 -8.54 14.92
N ALA A 371 9.82 -9.12 15.39
CA ALA A 371 10.13 -10.53 15.20
C ALA A 371 9.08 -11.43 15.84
N LEU A 372 8.69 -11.16 17.09
CA LEU A 372 7.67 -11.93 17.81
C LEU A 372 6.31 -11.87 17.08
N LEU A 373 5.90 -10.70 16.59
CA LEU A 373 4.66 -10.55 15.81
C LEU A 373 4.72 -11.34 14.50
N ALA A 374 5.83 -11.26 13.76
CA ALA A 374 6.02 -12.00 12.52
C ALA A 374 6.02 -13.52 12.76
N VAL A 375 6.70 -14.01 13.83
CA VAL A 375 6.73 -15.42 14.21
C VAL A 375 5.35 -15.90 14.67
N ALA A 376 4.62 -15.12 15.46
CA ALA A 376 3.26 -15.47 15.87
C ALA A 376 2.34 -15.70 14.66
N LEU A 377 2.40 -14.81 13.66
CA LEU A 377 1.66 -14.97 12.41
C LEU A 377 2.18 -16.15 11.58
N LEU A 378 3.52 -16.38 11.55
CA LEU A 378 4.12 -17.53 10.87
C LEU A 378 3.58 -18.86 11.40
N VAL A 379 3.34 -18.96 12.70
CA VAL A 379 2.72 -20.13 13.34
C VAL A 379 1.21 -20.17 13.08
N ALA A 380 0.53 -19.02 13.12
CA ALA A 380 -0.93 -18.95 12.95
C ALA A 380 -1.39 -19.31 11.52
N VAL A 381 -0.62 -18.93 10.49
CA VAL A 381 -0.99 -19.14 9.07
C VAL A 381 -1.18 -20.62 8.72
N PRO A 382 -0.27 -21.55 9.03
CA PRO A 382 -0.47 -22.97 8.75
C PRO A 382 -1.68 -23.57 9.44
N VAL A 383 -1.89 -23.20 10.72
CA VAL A 383 -2.99 -23.73 11.55
C VAL A 383 -4.35 -23.27 11.02
N GLY A 384 -4.52 -21.96 10.84
CA GLY A 384 -5.81 -21.40 10.43
C GLY A 384 -6.20 -21.72 8.99
N LEU A 385 -5.24 -21.94 8.08
CA LEU A 385 -5.54 -22.38 6.71
C LEU A 385 -5.88 -23.88 6.66
N ALA A 386 -5.24 -24.73 7.49
CA ALA A 386 -5.61 -26.15 7.59
C ALA A 386 -7.04 -26.35 8.12
N ASP A 387 -7.46 -25.57 9.09
CA ASP A 387 -8.82 -25.62 9.63
C ASP A 387 -9.87 -25.15 8.60
N SER A 388 -9.55 -24.15 7.77
CA SER A 388 -10.46 -23.73 6.70
C SER A 388 -10.60 -24.77 5.58
N GLU A 389 -9.55 -25.50 5.24
CA GLU A 389 -9.60 -26.62 4.28
C GLU A 389 -10.43 -27.80 4.79
N LYS A 390 -10.28 -28.14 6.08
CA LYS A 390 -11.10 -29.21 6.71
C LYS A 390 -12.59 -28.87 6.71
N ARG A 391 -12.93 -27.62 7.03
CA ARG A 391 -14.34 -27.16 7.05
C ARG A 391 -14.96 -27.12 5.65
N SER A 392 -14.19 -26.84 4.62
CA SER A 392 -14.66 -26.80 3.22
C SER A 392 -14.92 -28.21 2.64
N ARG A 393 -14.27 -29.25 3.18
CA ARG A 393 -14.43 -30.65 2.73
C ARG A 393 -15.63 -31.38 3.37
N GLY A 394 -16.32 -30.77 4.36
CA GLY A 394 -17.41 -31.38 5.10
C GLY A 394 -16.95 -32.52 6.03
N PRO A 395 -17.76 -32.99 6.95
CA PRO A 395 -17.53 -34.28 7.61
C PRO A 395 -17.48 -35.35 6.52
N ALA A 396 -16.41 -36.15 6.49
CA ALA A 396 -16.36 -37.34 5.66
C ALA A 396 -17.55 -38.23 6.06
N ALA A 397 -18.47 -38.43 5.10
CA ALA A 397 -19.66 -39.28 5.29
C ALA A 397 -19.28 -40.75 5.46
#